data_d4a0e4e596675d256e62f325bfccf435
#
_entry.id   d4a0e4e596675d256e62f325bfccf435
#
_cell.length_a   1.000
_cell.length_b   1.000
_cell.length_c   1.000
_cell.angle_alpha   90.00
_cell.angle_beta   90.00
_cell.angle_gamma   90.00
#
_symmetry.space_group_name_H-M   'P 1'
#
loop_
_entity.id
_entity.type
_entity.pdbx_description
1 polymer ?
#
loop_
_entity_poly.entity_id
_entity_poly.type
_entity_poly.pdbx_seq_one_letter_code
_entity_poly.pdbx_strand_id
1 'polypeptide(L)'
;MENVKQQFANRLKKAMVKAGYKPEPAVLERNFNLHYYGKSITLHGVRKWLIGESIPPYDKIIALAEMLRISPEELTFGLEIRKKVKVERARWDDGIGYQEREVFEAFLALPAPQRKIVREVIQTFAKAFPVEVVTKHHLPKKP
;
A
#
# COMPACT_ATOMS: atom_id res chain seq x y z
N MET A 1 6.06 20.42 14.33
CA MET A 1 6.04 19.37 13.37
C MET A 1 4.90 18.42 13.66
N GLU A 2 4.15 18.07 12.66
CA GLU A 2 3.01 17.21 12.87
C GLU A 2 3.45 15.77 13.06
N ASN A 3 2.81 15.09 13.96
CA ASN A 3 3.09 13.67 14.15
C ASN A 3 2.24 12.86 13.16
N VAL A 4 2.43 11.55 13.16
CA VAL A 4 1.76 10.66 12.23
C VAL A 4 0.24 10.71 12.38
N LYS A 5 -0.23 10.80 13.62
CA LYS A 5 -1.68 10.83 13.86
C LYS A 5 -2.30 12.11 13.31
N GLN A 6 -1.60 13.24 13.47
CA GLN A 6 -2.09 14.49 12.97
C GLN A 6 -2.09 14.52 11.44
N GLN A 7 -1.06 13.94 10.84
CA GLN A 7 -0.98 13.84 9.39
C GLN A 7 -2.12 12.99 8.84
N PHE A 8 -2.42 11.88 9.52
CA PHE A 8 -3.54 11.04 9.12
C PHE A 8 -4.85 11.82 9.21
N ALA A 9 -5.05 12.56 10.31
CA ALA A 9 -6.26 13.34 10.49
C ALA A 9 -6.43 14.36 9.37
N ASN A 10 -5.36 15.00 8.97
CA ASN A 10 -5.41 15.99 7.91
C ASN A 10 -5.75 15.35 6.57
N ARG A 11 -5.18 14.17 6.28
CA ARG A 11 -5.51 13.45 5.05
C ARG A 11 -6.95 13.00 5.04
N LEU A 12 -7.44 12.53 6.19
CA LEU A 12 -8.82 12.07 6.32
C LEU A 12 -9.78 13.22 6.04
N LYS A 13 -9.54 14.36 6.64
CA LYS A 13 -10.41 15.52 6.44
C LYS A 13 -10.41 15.97 4.99
N LYS A 14 -9.25 15.99 4.37
CA LYS A 14 -9.16 16.39 2.96
C LYS A 14 -9.88 15.39 2.07
N ALA A 15 -9.74 14.11 2.35
CA ALA A 15 -10.39 13.08 1.56
C ALA A 15 -11.91 13.17 1.72
N MET A 16 -12.38 13.50 2.91
CA MET A 16 -13.82 13.67 3.14
C MET A 16 -14.37 14.81 2.29
N VAL A 17 -13.69 15.94 2.31
CA VAL A 17 -14.13 17.10 1.54
C VAL A 17 -14.15 16.77 0.05
N LYS A 18 -13.09 16.10 -0.42
CA LYS A 18 -13.00 15.75 -1.82
C LYS A 18 -14.09 14.78 -2.23
N ALA A 19 -14.51 13.92 -1.32
CA ALA A 19 -15.57 12.95 -1.61
C ALA A 19 -16.98 13.52 -1.41
N GLY A 20 -17.06 14.77 -0.99
CA GLY A 20 -18.37 15.43 -0.82
C GLY A 20 -18.94 15.39 0.58
N TYR A 21 -18.14 14.98 1.56
CA TYR A 21 -18.59 14.94 2.95
C TYR A 21 -18.01 16.11 3.74
N LYS A 22 -18.80 16.65 4.67
CA LYS A 22 -18.25 17.65 5.56
C LYS A 22 -17.32 16.95 6.55
N PRO A 23 -16.17 17.52 6.87
CA PRO A 23 -15.21 16.88 7.77
C PRO A 23 -15.61 17.03 9.23
N GLU A 24 -16.76 16.50 9.58
CA GLU A 24 -17.31 16.59 10.93
C GLU A 24 -17.52 15.20 11.49
N PRO A 25 -17.36 15.02 12.80
CA PRO A 25 -17.49 13.69 13.39
C PRO A 25 -18.84 13.03 13.15
N ALA A 26 -19.93 13.77 13.24
CA ALA A 26 -21.25 13.18 13.06
C ALA A 26 -21.46 12.68 11.64
N VAL A 27 -20.95 13.42 10.66
CA VAL A 27 -21.06 13.01 9.26
C VAL A 27 -20.25 11.75 9.03
N LEU A 28 -19.04 11.71 9.54
CA LEU A 28 -18.16 10.55 9.36
C LEU A 28 -18.72 9.34 10.09
N GLU A 29 -19.19 9.50 11.31
CA GLU A 29 -19.73 8.40 12.07
C GLU A 29 -20.91 7.75 11.32
N ARG A 30 -21.86 8.56 10.87
CA ARG A 30 -23.03 8.03 10.19
C ARG A 30 -22.65 7.30 8.90
N ASN A 31 -21.82 7.92 8.08
CA ASN A 31 -21.49 7.33 6.80
C ASN A 31 -20.55 6.12 6.93
N PHE A 32 -19.64 6.17 7.88
CA PHE A 32 -18.75 5.04 8.10
C PHE A 32 -19.57 3.81 8.54
N ASN A 33 -20.48 4.00 9.46
CA ASN A 33 -21.27 2.88 9.96
C ASN A 33 -22.19 2.28 8.90
N LEU A 34 -22.55 3.06 7.90
CA LEU A 34 -23.32 2.51 6.79
C LEU A 34 -22.47 1.62 5.89
N HIS A 35 -21.17 1.87 5.83
CA HIS A 35 -20.29 1.12 4.95
C HIS A 35 -19.50 -0.01 5.64
N TYR A 36 -19.43 0.01 6.94
CA TYR A 36 -18.60 -0.93 7.68
C TYR A 36 -19.45 -2.04 8.26
N TYR A 37 -19.11 -3.27 7.97
CA TYR A 37 -19.89 -4.40 8.42
C TYR A 37 -19.51 -4.94 9.79
N GLY A 38 -18.46 -4.45 10.39
CA GLY A 38 -18.08 -4.85 11.73
C GLY A 38 -18.84 -4.08 12.79
N LYS A 39 -18.33 -4.09 13.99
CA LYS A 39 -18.95 -3.38 15.09
C LYS A 39 -18.93 -1.89 14.80
N SER A 40 -20.06 -1.22 15.00
CA SER A 40 -20.13 0.19 14.69
C SER A 40 -19.22 1.00 15.59
N ILE A 41 -18.75 2.13 15.06
CA ILE A 41 -17.84 2.99 15.79
C ILE A 41 -18.66 4.09 16.44
N THR A 42 -18.23 4.60 17.57
CA THR A 42 -18.94 5.64 18.27
C THR A 42 -18.50 7.01 17.76
N LEU A 43 -19.31 8.02 18.05
CA LEU A 43 -18.97 9.39 17.70
C LEU A 43 -17.64 9.78 18.32
N HIS A 44 -17.41 9.38 19.56
CA HIS A 44 -16.16 9.69 20.26
C HIS A 44 -14.96 9.07 19.56
N GLY A 45 -15.09 7.83 19.12
CA GLY A 45 -14.00 7.16 18.41
C GLY A 45 -13.67 7.84 17.09
N VAL A 46 -14.69 8.22 16.34
CA VAL A 46 -14.48 8.89 15.06
C VAL A 46 -13.86 10.26 15.28
N ARG A 47 -14.28 10.95 16.33
CA ARG A 47 -13.73 12.25 16.62
C ARG A 47 -12.23 12.19 16.86
N LYS A 48 -11.75 11.13 17.53
CA LYS A 48 -10.34 10.97 17.78
C LYS A 48 -9.55 10.86 16.47
N TRP A 49 -10.13 10.23 15.46
CA TRP A 49 -9.47 10.14 14.15
C TRP A 49 -9.33 11.51 13.52
N LEU A 50 -10.36 12.35 13.67
CA LEU A 50 -10.38 13.64 12.99
C LEU A 50 -9.54 14.69 13.69
N ILE A 51 -9.28 14.55 14.99
CA ILE A 51 -8.47 15.53 15.70
C ILE A 51 -7.03 15.07 15.90
N GLY A 52 -6.69 13.92 15.40
CA GLY A 52 -5.29 13.48 15.47
C GLY A 52 -4.89 12.81 16.76
N GLU A 53 -5.86 12.21 17.45
CA GLU A 53 -5.55 11.50 18.69
C GLU A 53 -5.35 10.01 18.48
N SER A 54 -5.92 9.44 17.43
CA SER A 54 -5.72 8.03 17.16
C SER A 54 -5.86 7.76 15.67
N ILE A 55 -5.29 6.63 15.24
CA ILE A 55 -5.41 6.16 13.87
C ILE A 55 -6.24 4.90 13.92
N PRO A 56 -7.22 4.74 13.04
CA PRO A 56 -8.04 3.53 13.06
C PRO A 56 -7.22 2.29 12.69
N PRO A 57 -7.61 1.12 13.14
CA PRO A 57 -6.95 -0.11 12.73
C PRO A 57 -7.16 -0.34 11.23
N TYR A 58 -6.35 -1.22 10.66
CA TYR A 58 -6.30 -1.38 9.21
C TYR A 58 -7.64 -1.77 8.58
N ASP A 59 -8.42 -2.62 9.23
CA ASP A 59 -9.72 -3.02 8.69
C ASP A 59 -10.65 -1.80 8.55
N LYS A 60 -10.54 -0.86 9.47
CA LYS A 60 -11.36 0.35 9.39
C LYS A 60 -10.80 1.33 8.38
N ILE A 61 -9.48 1.32 8.19
CA ILE A 61 -8.86 2.14 7.14
C ILE A 61 -9.34 1.67 5.78
N ILE A 62 -9.47 0.36 5.57
CA ILE A 62 -9.97 -0.16 4.31
C ILE A 62 -11.40 0.31 4.07
N ALA A 63 -12.25 0.26 5.10
CA ALA A 63 -13.63 0.72 4.98
C ALA A 63 -13.70 2.22 4.69
N LEU A 64 -12.86 3.00 5.37
CA LEU A 64 -12.82 4.43 5.11
C LEU A 64 -12.36 4.73 3.69
N ALA A 65 -11.37 4.01 3.22
CA ALA A 65 -10.84 4.21 1.87
C ALA A 65 -11.90 3.91 0.82
N GLU A 66 -12.66 2.85 1.02
CA GLU A 66 -13.74 2.53 0.10
C GLU A 66 -14.80 3.61 0.10
N MET A 67 -15.19 4.08 1.29
CA MET A 67 -16.19 5.11 1.41
C MET A 67 -15.73 6.39 0.72
N LEU A 68 -14.44 6.72 0.85
CA LEU A 68 -13.89 7.95 0.30
C LEU A 68 -13.33 7.79 -1.11
N ARG A 69 -13.38 6.58 -1.64
CA ARG A 69 -12.94 6.30 -3.02
C ARG A 69 -11.46 6.60 -3.25
N ILE A 70 -10.65 6.26 -2.28
CA ILE A 70 -9.20 6.37 -2.42
C ILE A 70 -8.60 5.04 -1.97
N SER A 71 -7.33 4.84 -2.22
CA SER A 71 -6.69 3.60 -1.80
C SER A 71 -6.35 3.66 -0.32
N PRO A 72 -6.32 2.53 0.37
CA PRO A 72 -5.91 2.53 1.78
C PRO A 72 -4.51 3.10 1.97
N GLU A 73 -3.62 2.87 1.01
CA GLU A 73 -2.26 3.38 1.07
C GLU A 73 -2.23 4.90 1.00
N GLU A 74 -3.07 5.45 0.15
CA GLU A 74 -3.13 6.89 0.03
C GLU A 74 -3.62 7.52 1.34
N LEU A 75 -4.61 6.91 1.97
CA LEU A 75 -5.13 7.42 3.22
C LEU A 75 -4.09 7.27 4.34
N THR A 76 -3.39 6.15 4.38
CA THR A 76 -2.44 5.89 5.45
C THR A 76 -1.14 6.66 5.29
N PHE A 77 -0.63 6.75 4.08
CA PHE A 77 0.70 7.31 3.84
C PHE A 77 0.74 8.57 2.98
N GLY A 78 -0.32 8.84 2.25
CA GLY A 78 -0.37 10.00 1.36
C GLY A 78 0.02 9.67 -0.06
N LEU A 79 -0.20 10.65 -0.94
CA LEU A 79 0.05 10.44 -2.37
C LEU A 79 1.51 10.22 -2.72
N GLU A 80 2.40 10.77 -1.94
CA GLU A 80 3.81 10.65 -2.26
C GLU A 80 4.31 9.22 -2.18
N ILE A 81 3.83 8.46 -1.20
CA ILE A 81 4.23 7.07 -1.08
C ILE A 81 3.68 6.29 -2.28
N ARG A 82 2.46 6.60 -2.69
CA ARG A 82 1.86 5.92 -3.82
C ARG A 82 2.66 6.19 -5.08
N LYS A 83 3.12 7.42 -5.27
CA LYS A 83 3.94 7.76 -6.42
C LYS A 83 5.26 7.03 -6.38
N LYS A 84 5.86 6.90 -5.20
CA LYS A 84 7.12 6.19 -5.06
C LYS A 84 6.96 4.72 -5.45
N VAL A 85 5.88 4.11 -5.01
CA VAL A 85 5.61 2.71 -5.35
C VAL A 85 5.49 2.54 -6.86
N LYS A 86 4.79 3.46 -7.53
CA LYS A 86 4.64 3.38 -8.97
C LYS A 86 5.96 3.55 -9.69
N VAL A 87 6.79 4.46 -9.22
CA VAL A 87 8.08 4.71 -9.84
C VAL A 87 8.97 3.47 -9.67
N GLU A 88 8.98 2.87 -8.49
CA GLU A 88 9.78 1.69 -8.27
C GLU A 88 9.33 0.54 -9.14
N ARG A 89 8.04 0.37 -9.28
CA ARG A 89 7.51 -0.69 -10.11
C ARG A 89 7.88 -0.48 -11.58
N ALA A 90 7.77 0.75 -12.07
CA ALA A 90 8.13 1.05 -13.44
C ALA A 90 9.62 0.81 -13.68
N ARG A 91 10.44 1.18 -12.71
CA ARG A 91 11.87 0.97 -12.84
C ARG A 91 12.22 -0.51 -12.88
N TRP A 92 11.53 -1.30 -12.08
CA TRP A 92 11.70 -2.73 -12.08
C TRP A 92 11.32 -3.29 -13.44
N ASP A 93 10.19 -2.86 -13.97
CA ASP A 93 9.73 -3.33 -15.26
C ASP A 93 10.71 -2.98 -16.37
N ASP A 94 11.30 -1.81 -16.31
CA ASP A 94 12.26 -1.41 -17.32
C ASP A 94 13.55 -2.22 -17.22
N GLY A 95 13.89 -2.70 -16.04
CA GLY A 95 15.09 -3.47 -15.85
C GLY A 95 14.96 -4.94 -16.21
N ILE A 96 13.74 -5.41 -16.50
CA ILE A 96 13.51 -6.79 -16.83
C ILE A 96 13.08 -6.91 -18.26
N GLY A 97 13.76 -7.75 -19.03
CA GLY A 97 13.41 -7.98 -20.42
C GLY A 97 12.11 -8.73 -20.55
N TYR A 98 11.54 -8.73 -21.74
CA TYR A 98 10.27 -9.38 -21.99
C TYR A 98 10.36 -10.87 -21.70
N GLN A 99 11.44 -11.52 -22.09
CA GLN A 99 11.59 -12.94 -21.87
C GLN A 99 11.71 -13.28 -20.41
N GLU A 100 12.45 -12.48 -19.66
CA GLU A 100 12.58 -12.71 -18.22
C GLU A 100 11.24 -12.51 -17.53
N ARG A 101 10.45 -11.57 -17.99
CA ARG A 101 9.15 -11.34 -17.40
C ARG A 101 8.24 -12.55 -17.63
N GLU A 102 8.28 -13.11 -18.84
CA GLU A 102 7.49 -14.27 -19.13
C GLU A 102 7.86 -15.44 -18.24
N VAL A 103 9.16 -15.65 -18.03
CA VAL A 103 9.64 -16.72 -17.18
C VAL A 103 9.19 -16.50 -15.75
N PHE A 104 9.28 -15.28 -15.27
CA PHE A 104 8.89 -14.97 -13.90
C PHE A 104 7.40 -15.21 -13.70
N GLU A 105 6.59 -14.82 -14.66
CA GLU A 105 5.16 -15.03 -14.58
C GLU A 105 4.83 -16.52 -14.59
N ALA A 106 5.52 -17.28 -15.44
CA ALA A 106 5.33 -18.71 -15.47
C ALA A 106 5.71 -19.36 -14.15
N PHE A 107 6.79 -18.85 -13.54
CA PHE A 107 7.23 -19.35 -12.24
C PHE A 107 6.13 -19.11 -11.18
N LEU A 108 5.55 -17.93 -11.16
CA LEU A 108 4.52 -17.60 -10.19
C LEU A 108 3.26 -18.43 -10.40
N ALA A 109 3.03 -18.90 -11.61
CA ALA A 109 1.86 -19.72 -11.91
C ALA A 109 2.04 -21.17 -11.53
N LEU A 110 3.25 -21.59 -11.20
CA LEU A 110 3.48 -22.98 -10.82
C LEU A 110 2.91 -23.28 -9.43
N PRO A 111 2.49 -24.50 -9.19
CA PRO A 111 2.09 -24.89 -7.83
C PRO A 111 3.25 -24.75 -6.87
N ALA A 112 2.96 -24.60 -5.59
CA ALA A 112 3.99 -24.36 -4.58
C ALA A 112 5.12 -25.37 -4.56
N PRO A 113 4.87 -26.70 -4.68
CA PRO A 113 5.98 -27.63 -4.65
C PRO A 113 6.94 -27.45 -5.82
N GLN A 114 6.40 -27.16 -7.03
CA GLN A 114 7.24 -26.96 -8.18
C GLN A 114 7.99 -25.63 -8.10
N ARG A 115 7.38 -24.60 -7.52
CA ARG A 115 8.08 -23.34 -7.35
C ARG A 115 9.26 -23.50 -6.40
N LYS A 116 9.12 -24.36 -5.40
CA LYS A 116 10.23 -24.60 -4.48
C LYS A 116 11.42 -25.22 -5.21
N ILE A 117 11.16 -26.19 -6.08
CA ILE A 117 12.22 -26.83 -6.84
C ILE A 117 12.92 -25.84 -7.76
N VAL A 118 12.15 -25.05 -8.47
CA VAL A 118 12.72 -24.06 -9.39
C VAL A 118 13.54 -23.04 -8.61
N ARG A 119 13.03 -22.62 -7.45
CA ARG A 119 13.74 -21.66 -6.63
C ARG A 119 15.10 -22.20 -6.21
N GLU A 120 15.14 -23.47 -5.83
CA GLU A 120 16.39 -24.09 -5.41
C GLU A 120 17.38 -24.18 -6.57
N VAL A 121 16.90 -24.46 -7.76
CA VAL A 121 17.75 -24.50 -8.93
C VAL A 121 18.37 -23.13 -9.19
N ILE A 122 17.54 -22.10 -9.16
CA ILE A 122 18.01 -20.74 -9.39
C ILE A 122 19.04 -20.35 -8.33
N GLN A 123 18.77 -20.67 -7.08
CA GLN A 123 19.69 -20.32 -6.01
C GLN A 123 21.00 -21.06 -6.14
N THR A 124 20.96 -22.30 -6.59
CA THR A 124 22.17 -23.08 -6.80
C THR A 124 23.01 -22.48 -7.91
N PHE A 125 22.40 -22.09 -9.01
CA PHE A 125 23.11 -21.46 -10.09
C PHE A 125 23.68 -20.10 -9.63
N ALA A 126 22.93 -19.35 -8.86
CA ALA A 126 23.41 -18.06 -8.40
C ALA A 126 24.65 -18.19 -7.52
N LYS A 127 24.74 -19.27 -6.75
CA LYS A 127 25.91 -19.49 -5.92
C LYS A 127 27.09 -19.94 -6.76
N ALA A 128 26.83 -20.77 -7.76
CA ALA A 128 27.90 -21.27 -8.61
C ALA A 128 28.47 -20.19 -9.53
N PHE A 129 27.67 -19.22 -9.90
CA PHE A 129 28.09 -18.16 -10.81
C PHE A 129 27.80 -16.79 -10.20
N PRO A 130 28.52 -16.42 -9.17
CA PRO A 130 28.23 -15.14 -8.49
C PRO A 130 28.51 -13.95 -9.38
N VAL A 131 27.66 -12.93 -9.27
CA VAL A 131 27.83 -11.81 -10.11
C VAL A 131 27.86 -10.58 -9.30
N GLU A 132 28.96 -10.27 -8.74
CA GLU A 132 29.04 -9.18 -7.86
C GLU A 132 28.80 -7.85 -8.44
N VAL A 133 29.28 -7.62 -9.58
CA VAL A 133 29.15 -6.34 -10.18
C VAL A 133 27.79 -5.97 -10.56
N VAL A 134 27.11 -6.90 -11.14
CA VAL A 134 25.81 -6.66 -11.65
C VAL A 134 24.89 -6.24 -10.57
N THR A 135 25.01 -6.84 -9.44
CA THR A 135 24.14 -6.54 -8.40
C THR A 135 24.20 -5.12 -8.03
N LYS A 136 25.37 -4.55 -8.00
CA LYS A 136 25.45 -3.22 -7.63
C LYS A 136 24.92 -2.32 -8.62
N HIS A 137 25.16 -2.62 -9.86
CA HIS A 137 24.73 -1.75 -10.83
C HIS A 137 23.35 -1.73 -11.01
N HIS A 138 22.81 -2.83 -11.00
CA HIS A 138 21.48 -2.97 -11.38
C HIS A 138 20.62 -2.47 -10.42
N LEU A 139 20.97 -2.47 -9.24
CA LEU A 139 20.14 -2.07 -8.35
C LEU A 139 19.88 -0.73 -8.65
N PRO A 140 18.82 -0.41 -8.65
CA PRO A 140 18.38 0.76 -9.11
C PRO A 140 18.94 1.81 -8.39
N LYS A 141 19.85 1.75 -8.20
CA LYS A 141 20.35 2.57 -7.64
C LYS A 141 20.21 3.71 -8.25
N LYS A 142 19.87 3.88 -8.98
CA LYS A 142 19.83 4.79 -9.48
C LYS A 142 19.01 5.45 -9.60
N PRO A 143 18.65 6.11 -9.57
CA PRO A 143 17.69 6.89 -9.70
C PRO A 143 17.91 8.00 -10.24
#